data_6c5cc2431acfe707bd25adced8b95787
#
_entry.id   6c5cc2431acfe707bd25adced8b95787
#
_cell.length_a   1.000
_cell.length_b   1.000
_cell.length_c   1.000
_cell.angle_alpha   90.00
_cell.angle_beta   90.00
_cell.angle_gamma   90.00
#
_symmetry.space_group_name_H-M   'P 1'
#
loop_
_entity.id
_entity.type
_entity.pdbx_description
1 polymer ?
#
loop_
_entity_poly.entity_id
_entity_poly.type
_entity_poly.pdbx_seq_one_letter_code
_entity_poly.pdbx_strand_id
1 'polypeptide(L)'
;MRMCVEPCLMMEKIEWYQEVLKLDPDSKVFFPLAKLLRDSQQPDKAIEVLRAGLQHSSVFLEARLLLIQILFEQSRAGECSEELSTVTGLLERYPAFWEVWAESVSEKNRDLALAIRLMASTIRHPEHSL
;
A
#
# COMPACT_ATOMS: atom_id res chain seq x y z
N MET A 1 -9.75 -25.52 -19.78
CA MET A 1 -10.14 -24.40 -20.66
C MET A 1 -10.17 -23.05 -20.00
N ARG A 2 -10.45 -22.98 -18.70
CA ARG A 2 -10.40 -21.71 -17.94
C ARG A 2 -9.00 -21.07 -17.97
N MET A 3 -7.95 -21.87 -18.00
CA MET A 3 -6.58 -21.35 -18.00
C MET A 3 -6.19 -20.58 -19.26
N CYS A 4 -6.83 -20.85 -20.38
CA CYS A 4 -6.51 -20.14 -21.64
C CYS A 4 -7.25 -18.80 -21.76
N VAL A 5 -8.36 -18.65 -21.03
CA VAL A 5 -9.20 -17.44 -21.11
C VAL A 5 -8.74 -16.38 -20.11
N GLU A 6 -8.33 -16.79 -18.90
CA GLU A 6 -7.90 -15.87 -17.84
C GLU A 6 -6.73 -14.97 -18.22
N PRO A 7 -5.63 -15.50 -18.81
CA PRO A 7 -4.52 -14.63 -19.21
C PRO A 7 -4.90 -13.62 -20.30
N CYS A 8 -5.76 -14.02 -21.23
CA CYS A 8 -6.24 -13.12 -22.28
C CYS A 8 -7.10 -11.99 -21.73
N LEU A 9 -8.03 -12.32 -20.83
CA LEU A 9 -8.86 -11.34 -20.15
C LEU A 9 -8.03 -10.39 -19.30
N MET A 10 -7.00 -10.91 -18.64
CA MET A 10 -6.09 -10.11 -17.84
C MET A 10 -5.33 -9.11 -18.70
N MET A 11 -4.83 -9.54 -19.86
CA MET A 11 -4.12 -8.65 -20.80
C MET A 11 -5.05 -7.57 -21.34
N GLU A 12 -6.28 -7.91 -21.70
CA GLU A 12 -7.28 -6.94 -22.17
C GLU A 12 -7.59 -5.90 -21.10
N LYS A 13 -7.73 -6.32 -19.84
CA LYS A 13 -7.97 -5.41 -18.72
C LYS A 13 -6.77 -4.49 -18.50
N ILE A 14 -5.55 -5.02 -18.59
CA ILE A 14 -4.34 -4.23 -18.44
C ILE A 14 -4.30 -3.13 -19.50
N GLU A 15 -4.54 -3.49 -20.77
CA GLU A 15 -4.55 -2.55 -21.88
C GLU A 15 -5.64 -1.47 -21.67
N TRP A 16 -6.82 -1.87 -21.23
CA TRP A 16 -7.91 -0.96 -20.97
C TRP A 16 -7.57 0.04 -19.87
N TYR A 17 -7.02 -0.42 -18.75
CA TYR A 17 -6.60 0.47 -17.67
C TYR A 17 -5.48 1.41 -18.11
N GLN A 18 -4.56 0.94 -18.94
CA GLN A 18 -3.49 1.77 -19.48
C GLN A 18 -4.06 2.90 -20.35
N GLU A 19 -5.05 2.59 -21.19
CA GLU A 19 -5.72 3.59 -22.02
C GLU A 19 -6.46 4.62 -21.15
N VAL A 20 -7.14 4.18 -20.08
CA VAL A 20 -7.81 5.09 -19.16
C VAL A 20 -6.80 6.04 -18.52
N LEU A 21 -5.62 5.55 -18.11
CA LEU A 21 -4.58 6.38 -17.51
C LEU A 21 -3.96 7.37 -18.49
N LYS A 22 -3.93 7.03 -19.79
CA LYS A 22 -3.46 7.98 -20.81
C LYS A 22 -4.43 9.16 -20.94
N LEU A 23 -5.72 8.89 -20.80
CA LEU A 23 -6.77 9.90 -20.90
C LEU A 23 -6.92 10.71 -19.62
N ASP A 24 -6.76 10.05 -18.48
CA ASP A 24 -6.89 10.66 -17.15
C ASP A 24 -5.80 10.13 -16.22
N PRO A 25 -4.64 10.80 -16.16
CA PRO A 25 -3.54 10.38 -15.28
C PRO A 25 -3.86 10.42 -13.79
N ASP A 26 -4.88 11.17 -13.38
CA ASP A 26 -5.31 11.27 -11.99
C ASP A 26 -6.26 10.16 -11.58
N SER A 27 -6.67 9.32 -12.53
CA SER A 27 -7.60 8.23 -12.26
C SER A 27 -7.01 7.19 -11.32
N LYS A 28 -7.82 6.74 -10.38
CA LYS A 28 -7.41 5.72 -9.40
C LYS A 28 -7.33 4.31 -9.98
N VAL A 29 -7.52 4.14 -11.28
CA VAL A 29 -7.40 2.84 -11.94
C VAL A 29 -5.97 2.30 -11.95
N PHE A 30 -4.98 3.14 -11.59
CA PHE A 30 -3.61 2.67 -11.43
C PHE A 30 -3.50 1.56 -10.37
N PHE A 31 -4.33 1.59 -9.34
CA PHE A 31 -4.33 0.60 -8.28
C PHE A 31 -4.75 -0.80 -8.78
N PRO A 32 -5.94 -0.97 -9.41
CA PRO A 32 -6.27 -2.29 -9.98
C PRO A 32 -5.33 -2.71 -11.12
N LEU A 33 -4.80 -1.75 -11.89
CA LEU A 33 -3.80 -2.05 -12.90
C LEU A 33 -2.54 -2.64 -12.29
N ALA A 34 -2.04 -2.05 -11.21
CA ALA A 34 -0.86 -2.57 -10.52
C ALA A 34 -1.08 -3.97 -9.97
N LYS A 35 -2.27 -4.26 -9.44
CA LYS A 35 -2.62 -5.61 -8.98
C LYS A 35 -2.56 -6.62 -10.11
N LEU A 36 -3.11 -6.28 -11.27
CA LEU A 36 -3.08 -7.14 -12.44
C LEU A 36 -1.65 -7.37 -12.95
N LEU A 37 -0.84 -6.32 -12.97
CA LEU A 37 0.56 -6.42 -13.38
C LEU A 37 1.36 -7.33 -12.43
N ARG A 38 1.13 -7.21 -11.12
CA ARG A 38 1.76 -8.11 -10.15
C ARG A 38 1.36 -9.56 -10.40
N ASP A 39 0.06 -9.81 -10.58
CA ASP A 39 -0.48 -11.15 -10.77
C ASP A 39 -0.04 -11.76 -12.10
N SER A 40 0.27 -10.93 -13.10
CA SER A 40 0.78 -11.37 -14.40
C SER A 40 2.31 -11.47 -14.45
N GLN A 41 2.97 -11.49 -13.28
CA GLN A 41 4.43 -11.63 -13.15
C GLN A 41 5.20 -10.46 -13.75
N GLN A 42 4.67 -9.26 -13.64
CA GLN A 42 5.32 -8.02 -14.08
C GLN A 42 5.45 -7.03 -12.92
N PRO A 43 6.20 -7.40 -11.84
CA PRO A 43 6.26 -6.56 -10.65
C PRO A 43 6.94 -5.20 -10.89
N ASP A 44 7.92 -5.13 -11.78
CA ASP A 44 8.60 -3.86 -12.08
C ASP A 44 7.64 -2.83 -12.68
N LYS A 45 6.79 -3.27 -13.61
CA LYS A 45 5.76 -2.39 -14.19
C LYS A 45 4.73 -1.98 -13.17
N ALA A 46 4.35 -2.89 -12.26
CA ALA A 46 3.44 -2.59 -11.17
C ALA A 46 4.02 -1.49 -10.26
N ILE A 47 5.30 -1.57 -9.94
CA ILE A 47 6.00 -0.57 -9.13
C ILE A 47 5.98 0.80 -9.82
N GLU A 48 6.28 0.84 -11.11
CA GLU A 48 6.27 2.08 -11.90
C GLU A 48 4.88 2.72 -11.91
N VAL A 49 3.85 1.92 -12.15
CA VAL A 49 2.46 2.38 -12.18
C VAL A 49 2.04 2.93 -10.82
N LEU A 50 2.39 2.23 -9.73
CA LEU A 50 2.07 2.68 -8.39
C LEU A 50 2.76 3.99 -8.02
N ARG A 51 4.04 4.12 -8.36
CA ARG A 51 4.79 5.34 -8.09
C ARG A 51 4.22 6.54 -8.85
N ALA A 52 3.91 6.35 -10.13
CA ALA A 52 3.31 7.39 -10.94
C ALA A 52 1.95 7.81 -10.38
N GLY A 53 1.10 6.84 -10.03
CA GLY A 53 -0.22 7.12 -9.47
C GLY A 53 -0.17 7.80 -8.11
N LEU A 54 0.80 7.44 -7.28
CA LEU A 54 0.98 8.03 -5.96
C LEU A 54 1.49 9.47 -6.01
N GLN A 55 2.10 9.90 -7.11
CA GLN A 55 2.46 11.30 -7.30
C GLN A 55 1.21 12.18 -7.38
N HIS A 56 0.13 11.66 -7.95
CA HIS A 56 -1.14 12.37 -8.08
C HIS A 56 -2.08 12.12 -6.89
N SER A 57 -1.92 11.00 -6.21
CA SER A 57 -2.78 10.60 -5.07
C SER A 57 -1.93 10.14 -3.90
N SER A 58 -1.19 11.06 -3.29
CA SER A 58 -0.19 10.77 -2.25
C SER A 58 -0.75 10.13 -0.98
N VAL A 59 -2.04 10.33 -0.71
CA VAL A 59 -2.70 9.78 0.48
C VAL A 59 -3.46 8.48 0.22
N PHE A 60 -3.31 7.88 -0.96
CA PHE A 60 -3.96 6.62 -1.28
C PHE A 60 -3.20 5.46 -0.58
N LEU A 61 -3.58 5.21 0.66
CA LEU A 61 -2.88 4.28 1.55
C LEU A 61 -2.83 2.85 1.00
N GLU A 62 -3.93 2.35 0.43
CA GLU A 62 -3.99 1.01 -0.13
C GLU A 62 -2.96 0.80 -1.25
N ALA A 63 -2.77 1.82 -2.07
CA ALA A 63 -1.77 1.77 -3.15
C ALA A 63 -0.35 1.75 -2.57
N ARG A 64 -0.09 2.52 -1.51
CA ARG A 64 1.22 2.49 -0.84
C ARG A 64 1.50 1.13 -0.21
N LEU A 65 0.50 0.54 0.43
CA LEU A 65 0.65 -0.78 1.03
C LEU A 65 0.91 -1.85 -0.02
N LEU A 66 0.24 -1.76 -1.17
CA LEU A 66 0.51 -2.67 -2.29
C LEU A 66 1.94 -2.50 -2.80
N LEU A 67 2.40 -1.25 -2.95
CA LEU A 67 3.78 -0.97 -3.38
C LEU A 67 4.79 -1.57 -2.40
N ILE A 68 4.57 -1.37 -1.10
CA ILE A 68 5.43 -1.95 -0.05
C ILE A 68 5.47 -3.47 -0.15
N GLN A 69 4.31 -4.09 -0.34
CA GLN A 69 4.21 -5.54 -0.47
C GLN A 69 5.01 -6.06 -1.67
N ILE A 70 4.87 -5.41 -2.82
CA ILE A 70 5.60 -5.79 -4.03
C ILE A 70 7.11 -5.60 -3.84
N LEU A 71 7.54 -4.48 -3.27
CA LEU A 71 8.95 -4.23 -2.98
C LEU A 71 9.54 -5.27 -2.04
N PHE A 72 8.78 -5.67 -1.03
CA PHE A 72 9.16 -6.72 -0.10
C PHE A 72 9.30 -8.07 -0.83
N GLU A 73 8.34 -8.43 -1.66
CA GLU A 73 8.36 -9.66 -2.46
C GLU A 73 9.55 -9.72 -3.42
N GLN A 74 9.98 -8.57 -3.92
CA GLN A 74 11.12 -8.46 -4.83
C GLN A 74 12.45 -8.28 -4.11
N SER A 75 12.46 -8.40 -2.78
CA SER A 75 13.66 -8.24 -1.95
C SER A 75 14.36 -6.88 -2.10
N ARG A 76 13.60 -5.84 -2.41
CA ARG A 76 14.09 -4.46 -2.55
C ARG A 76 13.97 -3.74 -1.20
N ALA A 77 14.75 -4.19 -0.23
CA ALA A 77 14.63 -3.76 1.17
C ALA A 77 14.82 -2.26 1.38
N GLY A 78 15.76 -1.63 0.69
CA GLY A 78 16.00 -0.19 0.83
C GLY A 78 14.79 0.64 0.40
N GLU A 79 14.23 0.34 -0.75
CA GLU A 79 13.05 1.03 -1.27
C GLU A 79 11.81 0.75 -0.42
N CYS A 80 11.66 -0.49 0.05
CA CYS A 80 10.60 -0.89 0.96
C CYS A 80 10.67 -0.08 2.25
N SER A 81 11.87 0.08 2.82
CA SER A 81 12.10 0.85 4.04
C SER A 81 11.72 2.33 3.85
N GLU A 82 12.05 2.92 2.70
CA GLU A 82 11.69 4.30 2.38
C GLU A 82 10.17 4.50 2.34
N GLU A 83 9.45 3.57 1.70
CA GLU A 83 7.99 3.63 1.63
C GLU A 83 7.36 3.43 3.00
N LEU A 84 7.90 2.52 3.81
CA LEU A 84 7.44 2.32 5.19
C LEU A 84 7.63 3.57 6.03
N SER A 85 8.74 4.26 5.88
CA SER A 85 8.99 5.54 6.56
C SER A 85 7.97 6.60 6.18
N THR A 86 7.59 6.64 4.90
CA THR A 86 6.57 7.57 4.41
C THR A 86 5.21 7.28 5.06
N VAL A 87 4.81 6.02 5.12
CA VAL A 87 3.55 5.60 5.76
C VAL A 87 3.57 5.92 7.25
N THR A 88 4.67 5.60 7.93
CA THR A 88 4.84 5.89 9.34
C THR A 88 4.71 7.39 9.61
N GLY A 89 5.34 8.22 8.76
CA GLY A 89 5.24 9.68 8.88
C GLY A 89 3.82 10.20 8.70
N LEU A 90 3.03 9.59 7.83
CA LEU A 90 1.62 9.94 7.67
C LEU A 90 0.82 9.58 8.92
N LEU A 91 1.06 8.41 9.49
CA LEU A 91 0.36 7.92 10.67
C LEU A 91 0.75 8.66 11.95
N GLU A 92 1.99 9.13 12.06
CA GLU A 92 2.46 9.91 13.20
C GLU A 92 1.68 11.20 13.42
N ARG A 93 1.07 11.74 12.37
CA ARG A 93 0.25 12.95 12.46
C ARG A 93 -1.07 12.75 13.18
N TYR A 94 -1.48 11.50 13.37
CA TYR A 94 -2.79 11.15 13.90
C TYR A 94 -2.70 10.18 15.09
N PRO A 95 -2.04 10.57 16.19
CA PRO A 95 -1.90 9.66 17.34
C PRO A 95 -3.24 9.23 17.94
N ALA A 96 -4.25 10.06 17.85
CA ALA A 96 -5.59 9.73 18.34
C ALA A 96 -6.20 8.54 17.59
N PHE A 97 -5.87 8.36 16.31
CA PHE A 97 -6.30 7.20 15.53
C PHE A 97 -5.83 5.89 16.17
N TRP A 98 -4.58 5.85 16.59
CA TRP A 98 -3.99 4.67 17.21
C TRP A 98 -4.67 4.32 18.53
N GLU A 99 -5.02 5.33 19.31
CA GLU A 99 -5.71 5.16 20.58
C GLU A 99 -7.12 4.61 20.40
N VAL A 100 -7.87 5.18 19.46
CA VAL A 100 -9.22 4.71 19.13
C VAL A 100 -9.18 3.29 18.61
N TRP A 101 -8.21 2.97 17.76
CA TRP A 101 -8.04 1.61 17.24
C TRP A 101 -7.71 0.63 18.37
N ALA A 102 -6.77 0.98 19.24
CA ALA A 102 -6.42 0.15 20.40
C ALA A 102 -7.64 -0.15 21.26
N GLU A 103 -8.47 0.88 21.51
CA GLU A 103 -9.68 0.74 22.28
C GLU A 103 -10.69 -0.19 21.62
N SER A 104 -10.86 -0.05 20.30
CA SER A 104 -11.82 -0.87 19.54
C SER A 104 -11.46 -2.36 19.51
N VAL A 105 -10.18 -2.71 19.62
CA VAL A 105 -9.74 -4.12 19.60
C VAL A 105 -9.45 -4.68 21.00
N SER A 106 -9.49 -3.84 22.04
CA SER A 106 -9.11 -4.24 23.40
C SER A 106 -9.97 -5.37 23.96
N GLU A 107 -11.24 -5.42 23.61
CA GLU A 107 -12.15 -6.46 24.05
C GLU A 107 -11.89 -7.81 23.37
N LYS A 108 -11.43 -7.77 22.11
CA LYS A 108 -11.24 -8.97 21.29
C LYS A 108 -9.82 -9.50 21.34
N ASN A 109 -8.84 -8.61 21.44
CA ASN A 109 -7.42 -8.97 21.43
C ASN A 109 -6.61 -7.97 22.23
N ARG A 110 -6.36 -8.31 23.49
CA ARG A 110 -5.61 -7.44 24.42
C ARG A 110 -4.16 -7.24 24.00
N ASP A 111 -3.54 -8.26 23.43
CA ASP A 111 -2.14 -8.17 23.00
C ASP A 111 -1.96 -7.21 21.84
N LEU A 112 -2.88 -7.26 20.88
CA LEU A 112 -2.89 -6.33 19.76
C LEU A 112 -3.15 -4.90 20.24
N ALA A 113 -4.11 -4.72 21.14
CA ALA A 113 -4.41 -3.41 21.72
C ALA A 113 -3.21 -2.81 22.45
N LEU A 114 -2.49 -3.64 23.22
CA LEU A 114 -1.29 -3.22 23.92
C LEU A 114 -0.20 -2.80 22.93
N ALA A 115 0.01 -3.60 21.86
CA ALA A 115 0.99 -3.27 20.83
C ALA A 115 0.66 -1.94 20.15
N ILE A 116 -0.60 -1.70 19.82
CA ILE A 116 -1.05 -0.45 19.19
C ILE A 116 -0.82 0.73 20.15
N ARG A 117 -1.13 0.58 21.44
CA ARG A 117 -0.89 1.62 22.44
C ARG A 117 0.59 1.95 22.61
N LEU A 118 1.45 0.92 22.58
CA LEU A 118 2.89 1.12 22.64
C LEU A 118 3.39 1.87 21.42
N MET A 119 2.89 1.56 20.23
CA MET A 119 3.22 2.29 19.01
C MET A 119 2.76 3.75 19.10
N ALA A 120 1.55 4.00 19.57
CA ALA A 120 1.02 5.35 19.75
C ALA A 120 1.88 6.16 20.73
N SER A 121 2.31 5.54 21.83
CA SER A 121 3.18 6.17 22.82
C SER A 121 4.55 6.51 22.21
N THR A 122 5.12 5.60 21.43
CA THR A 122 6.38 5.81 20.73
C THR A 122 6.30 6.99 19.75
N ILE A 123 5.19 7.10 19.06
CA ILE A 123 4.94 8.21 18.12
C ILE A 123 4.86 9.54 18.84
N ARG A 124 4.20 9.58 20.02
CA ARG A 124 4.07 10.80 20.82
C ARG A 124 5.38 11.23 21.47
N HIS A 125 6.16 10.28 21.92
CA HIS A 125 7.38 10.49 22.69
C HIS A 125 8.55 9.72 22.08
N PRO A 126 9.05 10.18 20.91
CA PRO A 126 10.14 9.45 20.24
C PRO A 126 11.42 9.35 21.06
N GLU A 127 11.63 10.26 22.01
CA GLU A 127 12.78 10.22 22.92
C GLU A 127 12.74 9.06 23.89
N HIS A 128 11.59 8.44 24.08
CA HIS A 128 11.43 7.27 24.96
C HIS A 128 11.35 5.97 24.18
N SER A 129 11.47 6.03 22.86
CA SER A 129 11.45 4.84 22.03
C SER A 129 12.81 4.13 22.11
N LEU A 130 12.81 2.98 22.70
CA LEU A 130 14.03 2.27 22.79
C LEU A 130 14.01 0.90 22.46
#